data_43c94fd27d2da7fbd094d6e58c93fe42
#
_entry.id   43c94fd27d2da7fbd094d6e58c93fe42
#
_cell.length_a   1.000
_cell.length_b   1.000
_cell.length_c   1.000
_cell.angle_alpha   90.00
_cell.angle_beta   90.00
_cell.angle_gamma   90.00
#
_symmetry.space_group_name_H-M   'P 1'
#
loop_
_entity.id
_entity.type
_entity.pdbx_description
1 polymer ?
#
loop_
_entity_poly.entity_id
_entity_poly.type
_entity_poly.pdbx_seq_one_letter_code
_entity_poly.pdbx_strand_id
1 'polypeptide(L)'
;MNRLEAWLLHLSTIVLTVTGAVYAYTHYLMKSADPFSVINSPLEPYMLDIHIIAAPVLVVAIGIILHSHILFKIENGSRAARKSGLILIPLFLIMAASGYILQITSGVINRIFFWAHLVSGSLWALIYAAHHLASLAVRRTFAANKAAKNADKSFSTMNIVRKP
;
A
#
# COMPACT_ATOMS: atom_id res chain seq x y z
N MET A 1 13.92 -3.14 -6.06
CA MET A 1 12.64 -3.87 -6.13
C MET A 1 12.46 -4.37 -7.55
N ASN A 2 12.37 -5.67 -7.76
CA ASN A 2 12.10 -6.29 -9.05
C ASN A 2 10.59 -6.27 -9.38
N ARG A 3 10.20 -6.75 -10.57
CA ARG A 3 8.79 -6.73 -11.00
C ARG A 3 7.90 -7.63 -10.13
N LEU A 4 8.39 -8.81 -9.76
CA LEU A 4 7.65 -9.77 -8.93
C LEU A 4 7.40 -9.21 -7.52
N GLU A 5 8.43 -8.65 -6.88
CA GLU A 5 8.32 -7.99 -5.57
C GLU A 5 7.27 -6.87 -5.60
N ALA A 6 7.28 -6.06 -6.68
CA ALA A 6 6.32 -4.98 -6.87
C ALA A 6 4.88 -5.50 -6.98
N TRP A 7 4.67 -6.52 -7.81
CA TRP A 7 3.36 -7.11 -8.00
C TRP A 7 2.84 -7.77 -6.73
N LEU A 8 3.69 -8.52 -6.02
CA LEU A 8 3.32 -9.14 -4.76
C LEU A 8 2.86 -8.10 -3.73
N LEU A 9 3.61 -7.01 -3.59
CA LEU A 9 3.26 -5.91 -2.69
C LEU A 9 1.95 -5.22 -3.09
N HIS A 10 1.81 -4.84 -4.36
CA HIS A 10 0.62 -4.12 -4.83
C HIS A 10 -0.64 -4.98 -4.73
N LEU A 11 -0.55 -6.25 -5.17
CA LEU A 11 -1.70 -7.15 -5.17
C LEU A 11 -2.17 -7.45 -3.74
N SER A 12 -1.25 -7.81 -2.83
CA SER A 12 -1.60 -8.05 -1.43
C SER A 12 -2.17 -6.80 -0.75
N THR A 13 -1.62 -5.61 -1.04
CA THR A 13 -2.15 -4.34 -0.53
C THR A 13 -3.58 -4.09 -1.03
N ILE A 14 -3.84 -4.28 -2.32
CA ILE A 14 -5.19 -4.08 -2.90
C ILE A 14 -6.18 -5.06 -2.28
N VAL A 15 -5.84 -6.34 -2.23
CA VAL A 15 -6.72 -7.38 -1.65
C VAL A 15 -7.06 -7.04 -0.20
N LEU A 16 -6.06 -6.72 0.63
CA LEU A 16 -6.28 -6.38 2.03
C LEU A 16 -7.08 -5.09 2.22
N THR A 17 -6.80 -4.06 1.43
CA THR A 17 -7.53 -2.80 1.51
C THR A 17 -9.00 -3.00 1.13
N VAL A 18 -9.28 -3.72 0.04
CA VAL A 18 -10.65 -3.96 -0.42
C VAL A 18 -11.42 -4.85 0.55
N THR A 19 -10.85 -5.98 0.96
CA THR A 19 -11.52 -6.91 1.88
C THR A 19 -11.76 -6.29 3.26
N GLY A 20 -10.78 -5.56 3.79
CA GLY A 20 -10.93 -4.83 5.05
C GLY A 20 -11.99 -3.71 4.99
N ALA A 21 -12.03 -2.95 3.89
CA ALA A 21 -13.02 -1.90 3.68
C ALA A 21 -14.44 -2.48 3.53
N VAL A 22 -14.61 -3.55 2.74
CA VAL A 22 -15.90 -4.23 2.56
C VAL A 22 -16.35 -4.85 3.87
N TYR A 23 -15.47 -5.53 4.61
CA TYR A 23 -15.79 -6.06 5.93
C TYR A 23 -16.23 -4.95 6.90
N ALA A 24 -15.47 -3.87 7.00
CA ALA A 24 -15.82 -2.76 7.88
C ALA A 24 -17.17 -2.13 7.50
N TYR A 25 -17.45 -1.97 6.21
CA TYR A 25 -18.74 -1.46 5.73
C TYR A 25 -19.88 -2.41 6.08
N THR A 26 -19.78 -3.68 5.77
CA THR A 26 -20.83 -4.68 6.01
C THR A 26 -21.09 -4.90 7.50
N HIS A 27 -20.03 -4.93 8.31
CA HIS A 27 -20.13 -5.19 9.74
C HIS A 27 -20.66 -4.00 10.55
N TYR A 28 -20.20 -2.74 10.23
CA TYR A 28 -20.46 -1.57 11.06
C TYR A 28 -21.51 -0.62 10.48
N LEU A 29 -21.70 -0.57 9.17
CA LEU A 29 -22.57 0.40 8.50
C LEU A 29 -23.83 -0.22 7.90
N MET A 30 -23.81 -1.50 7.55
CA MET A 30 -25.01 -2.22 7.12
C MET A 30 -25.83 -2.69 8.32
N LYS A 31 -27.13 -2.84 8.10
CA LYS A 31 -28.06 -3.51 9.04
C LYS A 31 -28.66 -4.71 8.33
N SER A 32 -28.75 -5.83 9.00
CA SER A 32 -29.44 -7.00 8.48
C SER A 32 -30.93 -6.69 8.27
N ALA A 33 -31.50 -7.24 7.21
CA ALA A 33 -32.95 -7.24 6.99
C ALA A 33 -33.68 -8.19 7.98
N ASP A 34 -32.97 -9.22 8.47
CA ASP A 34 -33.47 -10.15 9.49
C ASP A 34 -33.00 -9.71 10.88
N PRO A 35 -33.95 -9.37 11.80
CA PRO A 35 -33.62 -8.94 13.15
C PRO A 35 -32.92 -10.01 14.00
N PHE A 36 -33.01 -11.29 13.62
CA PHE A 36 -32.38 -12.42 14.31
C PHE A 36 -31.03 -12.81 13.73
N SER A 37 -30.61 -12.17 12.64
CA SER A 37 -29.31 -12.45 12.03
C SER A 37 -28.15 -11.89 12.85
N VAL A 38 -27.15 -12.71 13.08
CA VAL A 38 -25.88 -12.33 13.75
C VAL A 38 -24.95 -11.57 12.79
N ILE A 39 -25.15 -11.73 11.49
CA ILE A 39 -24.36 -11.08 10.43
C ILE A 39 -25.23 -10.07 9.65
N ASN A 40 -24.64 -8.95 9.28
CA ASN A 40 -25.35 -7.90 8.54
C ASN A 40 -25.39 -8.14 7.03
N SER A 41 -24.46 -8.95 6.51
CA SER A 41 -24.37 -9.30 5.10
C SER A 41 -23.79 -10.70 4.91
N PRO A 42 -24.26 -11.48 3.95
CA PRO A 42 -23.64 -12.78 3.59
C PRO A 42 -22.17 -12.66 3.16
N LEU A 43 -21.72 -11.48 2.71
CA LEU A 43 -20.33 -11.24 2.33
C LEU A 43 -19.39 -11.05 3.52
N GLU A 44 -19.91 -10.69 4.69
CA GLU A 44 -19.14 -10.33 5.87
C GLU A 44 -18.13 -11.42 6.29
N PRO A 45 -18.49 -12.69 6.52
CA PRO A 45 -17.55 -13.72 6.91
C PRO A 45 -16.50 -13.99 5.83
N TYR A 46 -16.89 -14.02 4.54
CA TYR A 46 -15.95 -14.26 3.45
C TYR A 46 -14.89 -13.14 3.33
N MET A 47 -15.29 -11.89 3.53
CA MET A 47 -14.36 -10.77 3.47
C MET A 47 -13.38 -10.80 4.63
N LEU A 48 -13.85 -11.18 5.82
CA LEU A 48 -12.99 -11.36 6.99
C LEU A 48 -11.98 -12.49 6.77
N ASP A 49 -12.44 -13.64 6.29
CA ASP A 49 -11.59 -14.81 6.06
C ASP A 49 -10.49 -14.51 5.02
N ILE A 50 -10.87 -13.89 3.88
CA ILE A 50 -9.90 -13.50 2.85
C ILE A 50 -8.91 -12.49 3.42
N HIS A 51 -9.37 -11.52 4.22
CA HIS A 51 -8.51 -10.52 4.84
C HIS A 51 -7.47 -11.17 5.76
N ILE A 52 -7.90 -12.08 6.63
CA ILE A 52 -7.01 -12.79 7.55
C ILE A 52 -6.00 -13.66 6.80
N ILE A 53 -6.44 -14.42 5.79
CA ILE A 53 -5.58 -15.31 5.00
C ILE A 53 -4.58 -14.51 4.15
N ALA A 54 -4.98 -13.35 3.62
CA ALA A 54 -4.10 -12.53 2.79
C ALA A 54 -3.08 -11.71 3.62
N ALA A 55 -3.32 -11.47 4.92
CA ALA A 55 -2.46 -10.65 5.75
C ALA A 55 -1.00 -11.16 5.81
N PRO A 56 -0.71 -12.46 6.04
CA PRO A 56 0.66 -12.99 5.99
C PRO A 56 1.38 -12.73 4.67
N VAL A 57 0.66 -12.71 3.55
CA VAL A 57 1.25 -12.45 2.23
C VAL A 57 1.82 -11.03 2.16
N LEU A 58 1.11 -10.03 2.70
CA LEU A 58 1.61 -8.66 2.78
C LEU A 58 2.83 -8.57 3.72
N VAL A 59 2.80 -9.27 4.87
CA VAL A 59 3.95 -9.30 5.80
C VAL A 59 5.19 -9.86 5.10
N VAL A 60 5.06 -10.96 4.37
CA VAL A 60 6.14 -11.55 3.57
C VAL A 60 6.60 -10.59 2.48
N ALA A 61 5.69 -9.95 1.75
CA ALA A 61 6.02 -8.98 0.71
C ALA A 61 6.85 -7.81 1.26
N ILE A 62 6.45 -7.24 2.41
CA ILE A 62 7.21 -6.18 3.10
C ILE A 62 8.58 -6.69 3.54
N GLY A 63 8.67 -7.91 4.10
CA GLY A 63 9.94 -8.53 4.49
C GLY A 63 10.93 -8.68 3.32
N ILE A 64 10.44 -9.12 2.16
CA ILE A 64 11.25 -9.28 0.94
C ILE A 64 11.82 -7.92 0.49
N ILE A 65 11.00 -6.86 0.48
CA ILE A 65 11.43 -5.55 0.01
C ILE A 65 12.19 -4.73 1.07
N LEU A 66 12.26 -5.21 2.31
CA LEU A 66 12.89 -4.48 3.42
C LEU A 66 14.31 -4.06 3.07
N HIS A 67 15.15 -4.99 2.65
CA HIS A 67 16.53 -4.70 2.29
C HIS A 67 16.65 -4.02 0.92
N SER A 68 16.03 -4.60 -0.11
CA SER A 68 16.20 -4.17 -1.51
C SER A 68 15.60 -2.81 -1.83
N HIS A 69 14.58 -2.38 -1.10
CA HIS A 69 13.90 -1.12 -1.37
C HIS A 69 13.93 -0.18 -0.16
N ILE A 70 13.51 -0.64 1.03
CA ILE A 70 13.29 0.23 2.19
C ILE A 70 14.64 0.75 2.70
N LEU A 71 15.55 -0.14 3.11
CA LEU A 71 16.86 0.25 3.67
C LEU A 71 17.70 0.99 2.63
N PHE A 72 17.77 0.48 1.40
CA PHE A 72 18.48 1.16 0.31
C PHE A 72 17.97 2.59 0.08
N LYS A 73 16.64 2.82 0.14
CA LYS A 73 16.06 4.16 -0.04
C LYS A 73 16.25 5.07 1.17
N ILE A 74 16.34 4.53 2.36
CA ILE A 74 16.69 5.31 3.56
C ILE A 74 18.12 5.87 3.42
N GLU A 75 19.06 5.06 2.95
CA GLU A 75 20.46 5.45 2.79
C GLU A 75 20.68 6.38 1.58
N ASN A 76 20.08 6.06 0.43
CA ASN A 76 20.43 6.68 -0.86
C ASN A 76 19.27 7.46 -1.51
N GLY A 77 18.09 7.55 -0.88
CA GLY A 77 16.90 8.13 -1.46
C GLY A 77 16.81 9.65 -1.39
N SER A 78 15.98 10.26 -2.24
CA SER A 78 15.65 11.68 -2.18
C SER A 78 14.90 12.01 -0.89
N ARG A 79 15.14 13.20 -0.31
CA ARG A 79 14.53 13.62 0.96
C ARG A 79 12.99 13.58 0.96
N ALA A 80 12.35 13.91 -0.16
CA ALA A 80 10.88 13.94 -0.28
C ALA A 80 10.25 12.53 -0.21
N ALA A 81 10.75 11.57 -0.99
CA ALA A 81 10.26 10.19 -1.00
C ALA A 81 10.61 9.42 0.29
N ARG A 82 11.67 9.85 0.99
CA ARG A 82 12.12 9.23 2.25
C ARG A 82 11.15 9.46 3.40
N LYS A 83 10.55 10.66 3.49
CA LYS A 83 9.61 10.99 4.58
C LYS A 83 8.36 10.11 4.56
N SER A 84 7.70 9.97 3.41
CA SER A 84 6.49 9.13 3.29
C SER A 84 6.79 7.64 3.49
N GLY A 85 7.93 7.15 2.99
CA GLY A 85 8.38 5.77 3.22
C GLY A 85 8.65 5.46 4.69
N LEU A 86 9.25 6.39 5.44
CA LEU A 86 9.53 6.22 6.88
C LEU A 86 8.26 6.15 7.72
N ILE A 87 7.19 6.89 7.35
CA ILE A 87 5.91 6.85 8.07
C ILE A 87 5.19 5.51 7.84
N LEU A 88 5.34 4.91 6.67
CA LEU A 88 4.71 3.62 6.35
C LEU A 88 5.19 2.47 7.25
N ILE A 89 6.44 2.52 7.73
CA ILE A 89 7.01 1.43 8.55
C ILE A 89 6.29 1.30 9.90
N PRO A 90 6.23 2.34 10.76
CA PRO A 90 5.54 2.24 12.05
C PRO A 90 4.04 2.00 11.89
N LEU A 91 3.39 2.58 10.88
CA LEU A 91 1.97 2.30 10.61
C LEU A 91 1.74 0.84 10.26
N PHE A 92 2.61 0.24 9.44
CA PHE A 92 2.56 -1.18 9.10
C PHE A 92 2.73 -2.05 10.36
N LEU A 93 3.69 -1.75 11.21
CA LEU A 93 3.93 -2.52 12.43
C LEU A 93 2.73 -2.47 13.39
N ILE A 94 2.16 -1.28 13.61
CA ILE A 94 0.96 -1.12 14.45
C ILE A 94 -0.23 -1.87 13.84
N MET A 95 -0.46 -1.70 12.53
CA MET A 95 -1.53 -2.38 11.81
C MET A 95 -1.39 -3.90 11.88
N ALA A 96 -0.21 -4.44 11.59
CA ALA A 96 0.01 -5.88 11.61
C ALA A 96 -0.13 -6.46 13.02
N ALA A 97 0.53 -5.87 14.02
CA ALA A 97 0.45 -6.32 15.40
C ALA A 97 -0.97 -6.27 15.95
N SER A 98 -1.68 -5.15 15.74
CA SER A 98 -3.07 -5.02 16.20
C SER A 98 -4.01 -6.02 15.49
N GLY A 99 -3.81 -6.30 14.20
CA GLY A 99 -4.59 -7.28 13.46
C GLY A 99 -4.43 -8.71 13.99
N TYR A 100 -3.22 -9.11 14.37
CA TYR A 100 -2.99 -10.42 15.01
C TYR A 100 -3.59 -10.48 16.43
N ILE A 101 -3.48 -9.40 17.22
CA ILE A 101 -4.04 -9.33 18.56
C ILE A 101 -5.57 -9.41 18.54
N LEU A 102 -6.23 -8.84 17.54
CA LEU A 102 -7.68 -8.93 17.36
C LEU A 102 -8.20 -10.36 17.29
N GLN A 103 -7.41 -11.30 16.76
CA GLN A 103 -7.83 -12.70 16.60
C GLN A 103 -7.87 -13.48 17.92
N ILE A 104 -7.22 -12.98 18.96
CA ILE A 104 -7.06 -13.67 20.25
C ILE A 104 -7.66 -12.90 21.43
N THR A 105 -8.24 -11.72 21.19
CA THR A 105 -8.80 -10.87 22.26
C THR A 105 -10.30 -10.69 22.11
N SER A 106 -10.95 -10.31 23.23
CA SER A 106 -12.38 -10.01 23.27
C SER A 106 -12.68 -8.82 24.18
N GLY A 107 -13.92 -8.34 24.18
CA GLY A 107 -14.38 -7.27 25.06
C GLY A 107 -13.69 -5.93 24.81
N VAL A 108 -13.33 -5.23 25.89
CA VAL A 108 -12.75 -3.88 25.84
C VAL A 108 -11.40 -3.87 25.14
N ILE A 109 -10.56 -4.88 25.41
CA ILE A 109 -9.23 -5.01 24.78
C ILE A 109 -9.35 -5.15 23.26
N ASN A 110 -10.25 -6.00 22.80
CA ASN A 110 -10.53 -6.17 21.37
C ASN A 110 -10.94 -4.86 20.72
N ARG A 111 -11.81 -4.06 21.37
CA ARG A 111 -12.25 -2.74 20.85
C ARG A 111 -11.10 -1.75 20.71
N ILE A 112 -10.15 -1.73 21.64
CA ILE A 112 -8.95 -0.86 21.56
C ILE A 112 -8.12 -1.26 20.35
N PHE A 113 -7.82 -2.55 20.20
CA PHE A 113 -7.02 -3.03 19.07
C PHE A 113 -7.77 -2.93 17.72
N PHE A 114 -9.08 -3.03 17.73
CA PHE A 114 -9.91 -2.75 16.55
C PHE A 114 -9.68 -1.32 16.03
N TRP A 115 -9.80 -0.32 16.89
CA TRP A 115 -9.55 1.06 16.47
C TRP A 115 -8.10 1.32 16.07
N ALA A 116 -7.14 0.72 16.78
CA ALA A 116 -5.73 0.80 16.42
C ALA A 116 -5.48 0.21 15.01
N HIS A 117 -6.07 -0.97 14.72
CA HIS A 117 -5.97 -1.62 13.42
C HIS A 117 -6.65 -0.82 12.31
N LEU A 118 -7.88 -0.39 12.53
CA LEU A 118 -8.67 0.35 11.54
C LEU A 118 -8.01 1.68 11.16
N VAL A 119 -7.59 2.46 12.16
CA VAL A 119 -6.98 3.77 11.94
C VAL A 119 -5.61 3.62 11.29
N SER A 120 -4.74 2.77 11.83
CA SER A 120 -3.39 2.58 11.25
C SER A 120 -3.44 1.93 9.87
N GLY A 121 -4.35 1.00 9.62
CA GLY A 121 -4.55 0.37 8.31
C GLY A 121 -5.08 1.35 7.27
N SER A 122 -6.07 2.17 7.62
CA SER A 122 -6.60 3.19 6.72
C SER A 122 -5.55 4.25 6.37
N LEU A 123 -4.81 4.74 7.36
CA LEU A 123 -3.72 5.69 7.14
C LEU A 123 -2.60 5.07 6.30
N TRP A 124 -2.25 3.81 6.58
CA TRP A 124 -1.24 3.10 5.80
C TRP A 124 -1.65 2.98 4.33
N ALA A 125 -2.88 2.58 4.05
CA ALA A 125 -3.40 2.44 2.68
C ALA A 125 -3.39 3.77 1.92
N LEU A 126 -3.82 4.87 2.55
CA LEU A 126 -3.84 6.21 1.96
C LEU A 126 -2.43 6.72 1.67
N ILE A 127 -1.52 6.62 2.65
CA ILE A 127 -0.13 7.07 2.49
C ILE A 127 0.61 6.19 1.47
N TYR A 128 0.34 4.89 1.46
CA TYR A 128 0.88 3.98 0.45
C TYR A 128 0.44 4.37 -0.97
N ALA A 129 -0.85 4.63 -1.18
CA ALA A 129 -1.36 5.09 -2.47
C ALA A 129 -0.72 6.42 -2.90
N ALA A 130 -0.64 7.39 -1.99
CA ALA A 130 0.00 8.68 -2.24
C ALA A 130 1.49 8.52 -2.58
N HIS A 131 2.22 7.68 -1.82
CA HIS A 131 3.64 7.37 -2.07
C HIS A 131 3.85 6.73 -3.44
N HIS A 132 2.99 5.79 -3.83
CA HIS A 132 3.04 5.13 -5.12
C HIS A 132 2.76 6.11 -6.27
N LEU A 133 1.69 6.92 -6.18
CA LEU A 133 1.33 7.91 -7.17
C LEU A 133 2.42 8.98 -7.35
N ALA A 134 2.99 9.49 -6.25
CA ALA A 134 4.10 10.43 -6.30
C ALA A 134 5.32 9.83 -7.02
N SER A 135 5.63 8.56 -6.77
CA SER A 135 6.74 7.87 -7.43
C SER A 135 6.52 7.71 -8.93
N LEU A 136 5.28 7.47 -9.36
CA LEU A 136 4.90 7.39 -10.78
C LEU A 136 5.01 8.76 -11.46
N ALA A 137 4.55 9.83 -10.81
CA ALA A 137 4.65 11.20 -11.34
C ALA A 137 6.11 11.59 -11.59
N VAL A 138 6.98 11.35 -10.60
CA VAL A 138 8.42 11.61 -10.72
C VAL A 138 9.04 10.83 -11.89
N ARG A 139 8.73 9.54 -12.02
CA ARG A 139 9.24 8.72 -13.14
C ARG A 139 8.81 9.26 -14.52
N ARG A 140 7.55 9.69 -14.63
CA ARG A 140 7.01 10.28 -15.90
C ARG A 140 7.73 11.56 -16.25
N THR A 141 7.97 12.45 -15.29
CA THR A 141 8.70 13.70 -15.51
C THR A 141 10.15 13.45 -15.96
N PHE A 142 10.85 12.49 -15.31
CA PHE A 142 12.19 12.12 -15.72
C PHE A 142 12.24 11.51 -17.13
N ALA A 143 11.27 10.67 -17.49
CA ALA A 143 11.18 10.10 -18.83
C ALA A 143 10.92 11.18 -19.90
N ALA A 144 10.02 12.12 -19.64
CA ALA A 144 9.74 13.24 -20.54
C ALA A 144 10.97 14.14 -20.74
N ASN A 145 11.66 14.50 -19.65
CA ASN A 145 12.88 15.33 -19.73
C ASN A 145 14.02 14.63 -20.48
N LYS A 146 14.15 13.29 -20.30
CA LYS A 146 15.14 12.51 -21.04
C LYS A 146 14.82 12.46 -22.53
N ALA A 147 13.55 12.30 -22.91
CA ALA A 147 13.10 12.30 -24.31
C ALA A 147 13.36 13.66 -24.96
N ALA A 148 13.02 14.77 -24.28
CA ALA A 148 13.28 16.13 -24.78
C ALA A 148 14.78 16.38 -25.00
N LYS A 149 15.63 15.98 -24.04
CA LYS A 149 17.09 16.13 -24.17
C LYS A 149 17.69 15.30 -25.33
N ASN A 150 17.14 14.13 -25.60
CA ASN A 150 17.58 13.31 -26.73
C ASN A 150 17.15 13.91 -28.07
N ALA A 151 15.96 14.49 -28.17
CA ALA A 151 15.46 15.18 -29.35
C ALA A 151 16.33 16.40 -29.68
N ASP A 152 16.68 17.20 -28.67
CA ASP A 152 17.55 18.38 -28.82
C ASP A 152 18.97 18.00 -29.33
N LYS A 153 19.54 16.93 -28.75
CA LYS A 153 20.82 16.39 -29.22
C LYS A 153 20.76 15.93 -30.67
N SER A 154 19.71 15.26 -31.09
CA SER A 154 19.52 14.77 -32.46
C SER A 154 19.42 15.95 -33.43
N PHE A 155 18.68 16.99 -33.07
CA PHE A 155 18.54 18.20 -33.86
C PHE A 155 19.89 18.95 -34.00
N SER A 156 20.63 19.10 -32.92
CA SER A 156 21.96 19.73 -32.92
C SER A 156 22.94 18.97 -33.83
N THR A 157 22.94 17.63 -33.76
CA THR A 157 23.83 16.80 -34.61
C THR A 157 23.49 16.91 -36.09
N MET A 158 22.20 16.95 -36.44
CA MET A 158 21.76 17.15 -37.83
C MET A 158 22.20 18.51 -38.41
N ASN A 159 22.18 19.57 -37.59
CA ASN A 159 22.58 20.90 -38.01
C ASN A 159 24.10 21.01 -38.22
N ILE A 160 24.91 20.25 -37.49
CA ILE A 160 26.37 20.24 -37.69
C ILE A 160 26.73 19.54 -39.01
N VAL A 161 26.06 18.45 -39.36
CA VAL A 161 26.29 17.70 -40.61
C VAL A 161 25.82 18.47 -41.86
N ARG A 162 24.91 19.42 -41.72
CA ARG A 162 24.38 20.24 -42.83
C ARG A 162 25.16 21.53 -43.10
N LYS A 163 26.18 21.90 -42.35
CA LYS A 163 27.05 23.01 -42.69
C LYS A 163 28.06 22.53 -43.75
N PRO A 164 28.04 23.16 -44.95
CA PRO A 164 28.97 22.86 -46.03
C PRO A 164 30.41 23.24 -45.66
#